data_44c31a2a51b567bbad8508b5fe2e0b57
#
_entry.id   44c31a2a51b567bbad8508b5fe2e0b57
#
_cell.length_a   1.000
_cell.length_b   1.000
_cell.length_c   1.000
_cell.angle_alpha   90.00
_cell.angle_beta   90.00
_cell.angle_gamma   90.00
#
_symmetry.space_group_name_H-M   'P 1'
#
loop_
_entity.id
_entity.type
_entity.pdbx_description
1 polymer ?
#
loop_
_entity_poly.entity_id
_entity_poly.type
_entity_poly.pdbx_seq_one_letter_code
_entity_poly.pdbx_strand_id
1 'polypeptide(L)'
;MSNIKAPADLLYLQVEEFNRGNVSFLMTLYEKDACFASSPGQVVQGLESIRRSLQGFIDMKVKLEARVRRVIQAGNLALLTTEWSIVGTEPDGKPINLNGRGTVVLRSQFDGSWLMVIENPWGTD
;
A
#
# COMPACT_ATOMS: atom_id res chain seq x y z
N MET A 1 2.86 -16.56 2.81
CA MET A 1 3.18 -15.66 3.92
C MET A 1 4.41 -14.84 3.58
N SER A 2 4.34 -13.56 3.85
CA SER A 2 5.46 -12.67 3.59
C SER A 2 6.62 -12.97 4.55
N ASN A 3 7.85 -12.95 4.03
CA ASN A 3 9.06 -13.12 4.82
C ASN A 3 9.96 -11.90 4.67
N ILE A 4 9.33 -10.72 4.58
CA ILE A 4 10.02 -9.47 4.32
C ILE A 4 10.82 -9.05 5.54
N LYS A 5 12.13 -8.90 5.39
CA LYS A 5 13.05 -8.54 6.47
C LYS A 5 13.51 -7.09 6.41
N ALA A 6 13.24 -6.38 5.31
CA ALA A 6 13.55 -4.96 5.18
C ALA A 6 12.28 -4.19 4.83
N PRO A 7 12.00 -3.07 5.52
CA PRO A 7 10.74 -2.35 5.30
C PRO A 7 10.50 -1.93 3.85
N ALA A 8 11.54 -1.43 3.18
CA ALA A 8 11.38 -0.97 1.79
C ALA A 8 10.98 -2.09 0.83
N ASP A 9 11.44 -3.31 1.08
CA ASP A 9 11.14 -4.44 0.20
C ASP A 9 9.65 -4.76 0.22
N LEU A 10 8.96 -4.50 1.33
CA LEU A 10 7.53 -4.74 1.43
C LEU A 10 6.76 -3.86 0.44
N LEU A 11 7.16 -2.59 0.28
CA LEU A 11 6.50 -1.71 -0.67
C LEU A 11 6.64 -2.22 -2.10
N TYR A 12 7.83 -2.65 -2.50
CA TYR A 12 8.06 -3.13 -3.86
C TYR A 12 7.30 -4.42 -4.14
N LEU A 13 7.20 -5.29 -3.13
CA LEU A 13 6.40 -6.50 -3.25
C LEU A 13 4.91 -6.16 -3.37
N GLN A 14 4.44 -5.18 -2.62
CA GLN A 14 3.05 -4.71 -2.72
C GLN A 14 2.74 -4.22 -4.13
N VAL A 15 3.63 -3.41 -4.72
CA VAL A 15 3.44 -2.92 -6.09
C VAL A 15 3.34 -4.08 -7.08
N GLU A 16 4.25 -5.03 -6.98
CA GLU A 16 4.28 -6.18 -7.87
C GLU A 16 3.00 -7.00 -7.78
N GLU A 17 2.56 -7.32 -6.56
CA GLU A 17 1.36 -8.14 -6.38
C GLU A 17 0.08 -7.38 -6.67
N PHE A 18 0.06 -6.08 -6.44
CA PHE A 18 -1.06 -5.22 -6.85
C PHE A 18 -1.24 -5.29 -8.37
N ASN A 19 -0.15 -5.14 -9.12
CA ASN A 19 -0.21 -5.16 -10.59
C ASN A 19 -0.59 -6.53 -11.14
N ARG A 20 -0.37 -7.59 -10.37
CA ARG A 20 -0.83 -8.94 -10.72
C ARG A 20 -2.29 -9.19 -10.36
N GLY A 21 -2.91 -8.27 -9.61
CA GLY A 21 -4.28 -8.45 -9.14
C GLY A 21 -4.40 -9.44 -7.99
N ASN A 22 -3.32 -9.72 -7.28
CA ASN A 22 -3.29 -10.76 -6.25
C ASN A 22 -3.68 -10.18 -4.89
N VAL A 23 -4.97 -9.84 -4.74
CA VAL A 23 -5.46 -9.18 -3.54
C VAL A 23 -5.30 -10.06 -2.29
N SER A 24 -5.44 -11.37 -2.43
CA SER A 24 -5.28 -12.29 -1.29
C SER A 24 -3.87 -12.23 -0.73
N PHE A 25 -2.86 -12.15 -1.59
CA PHE A 25 -1.50 -12.00 -1.14
C PHE A 25 -1.27 -10.64 -0.48
N LEU A 26 -1.84 -9.58 -1.04
CA LEU A 26 -1.71 -8.23 -0.48
C LEU A 26 -2.18 -8.19 0.98
N MET A 27 -3.22 -8.95 1.32
CA MET A 27 -3.73 -8.98 2.70
C MET A 27 -2.72 -9.56 3.68
N THR A 28 -1.75 -10.32 3.22
CA THR A 28 -0.69 -10.86 4.09
C THR A 28 0.37 -9.81 4.44
N LEU A 29 0.32 -8.64 3.82
CA LEU A 29 1.29 -7.57 4.04
C LEU A 29 0.84 -6.55 5.10
N TYR A 30 -0.39 -6.68 5.62
CA TYR A 30 -0.98 -5.76 6.60
C TYR A 30 -1.22 -6.45 7.92
N GLU A 31 -1.08 -5.71 9.01
CA GLU A 31 -1.61 -6.17 10.31
C GLU A 31 -3.14 -6.21 10.24
N LYS A 32 -3.74 -7.08 11.03
CA LYS A 32 -5.19 -7.31 10.93
C LYS A 32 -6.02 -6.06 11.21
N ASP A 33 -5.53 -5.15 12.04
CA ASP A 33 -6.24 -3.92 12.40
C ASP A 33 -5.63 -2.69 11.72
N ALA A 34 -4.89 -2.89 10.64
CA ALA A 34 -4.25 -1.81 9.92
C ALA A 34 -5.27 -0.80 9.41
N CYS A 35 -4.80 0.45 9.24
CA CYS A 35 -5.60 1.53 8.68
C CYS A 35 -5.06 1.89 7.30
N PHE A 36 -5.96 2.21 6.40
CA PHE A 36 -5.64 2.63 5.03
C PHE A 36 -6.46 3.86 4.68
N ALA A 37 -5.80 4.93 4.25
CA ALA A 37 -6.49 6.08 3.71
C ALA A 37 -6.87 5.77 2.26
N SER A 38 -8.13 5.43 2.06
CA SER A 38 -8.64 5.00 0.74
C SER A 38 -8.78 6.18 -0.23
N SER A 39 -9.00 7.37 0.31
CA SER A 39 -9.01 8.64 -0.43
C SER A 39 -8.69 9.75 0.56
N PRO A 40 -8.40 10.97 0.08
CA PRO A 40 -8.14 12.07 1.00
C PRO A 40 -9.30 12.26 1.98
N GLY A 41 -8.98 12.26 3.27
CA GLY A 41 -9.97 12.43 4.33
C GLY A 41 -10.79 11.21 4.68
N GLN A 42 -10.58 10.07 4.02
CA GLN A 42 -11.31 8.83 4.33
C GLN A 42 -10.36 7.74 4.74
N VAL A 43 -10.61 7.13 5.89
CA VAL A 43 -9.79 6.03 6.43
C VAL A 43 -10.67 4.81 6.63
N VAL A 44 -10.20 3.67 6.18
CA VAL A 44 -10.81 2.37 6.46
C VAL A 44 -9.88 1.59 7.38
N GLN A 45 -10.46 0.70 8.18
CA GLN A 45 -9.69 -0.08 9.15
C GLN A 45 -10.06 -1.56 9.02
N GLY A 46 -9.05 -2.41 9.14
CA GLY A 46 -9.21 -3.85 9.11
C GLY A 46 -9.06 -4.43 7.72
N LEU A 47 -8.68 -5.71 7.67
CA LEU A 47 -8.33 -6.37 6.41
C LEU A 47 -9.48 -6.40 5.41
N GLU A 48 -10.71 -6.62 5.88
CA GLU A 48 -11.85 -6.70 4.97
C GLU A 48 -12.10 -5.38 4.24
N SER A 49 -12.04 -4.27 4.98
CA SER A 49 -12.24 -2.95 4.38
C SER A 49 -11.10 -2.57 3.45
N ILE A 50 -9.86 -2.90 3.83
CA ILE A 50 -8.69 -2.67 3.00
C ILE A 50 -8.80 -3.49 1.72
N ARG A 51 -9.19 -4.76 1.86
CA ARG A 51 -9.36 -5.65 0.71
C ARG A 51 -10.35 -5.07 -0.30
N ARG A 52 -11.49 -4.59 0.15
CA ARG A 52 -12.49 -4.00 -0.74
C ARG A 52 -11.96 -2.77 -1.46
N SER A 53 -11.24 -1.91 -0.73
CA SER A 53 -10.67 -0.69 -1.33
C SER A 53 -9.64 -1.03 -2.40
N LEU A 54 -8.73 -1.96 -2.12
CA LEU A 54 -7.72 -2.36 -3.09
C LEU A 54 -8.33 -3.09 -4.27
N GLN A 55 -9.33 -3.93 -4.04
CA GLN A 55 -10.01 -4.65 -5.11
C GLN A 55 -10.67 -3.68 -6.09
N GLY A 56 -11.22 -2.57 -5.59
CA GLY A 56 -11.80 -1.55 -6.44
C GLY A 56 -10.79 -0.98 -7.43
N PHE A 57 -9.58 -0.67 -6.96
CA PHE A 57 -8.51 -0.19 -7.85
C PHE A 57 -8.04 -1.27 -8.82
N ILE A 58 -7.89 -2.50 -8.32
CA ILE A 58 -7.45 -3.63 -9.14
C ILE A 58 -8.45 -3.88 -10.27
N ASP A 59 -9.76 -3.80 -9.98
CA ASP A 59 -10.81 -4.02 -10.97
C ASP A 59 -10.79 -2.98 -12.08
N MET A 60 -10.26 -1.80 -11.81
CA MET A 60 -10.08 -0.76 -12.82
C MET A 60 -8.90 -1.04 -13.75
N LYS A 61 -8.14 -2.10 -13.49
CA LYS A 61 -6.99 -2.52 -14.30
C LYS A 61 -5.95 -1.41 -14.47
N VAL A 62 -5.77 -0.63 -13.42
CA VAL A 62 -4.73 0.40 -13.40
C VAL A 62 -3.37 -0.22 -13.14
N LYS A 63 -2.32 0.46 -13.57
CA LYS A 63 -0.95 0.09 -13.26
C LYS A 63 -0.41 1.01 -12.19
N LEU A 64 0.12 0.42 -11.13
CA LEU A 64 0.74 1.14 -10.02
C LEU A 64 2.25 1.14 -10.21
N GLU A 65 2.86 2.30 -10.04
CA GLU A 65 4.31 2.45 -9.88
C GLU A 65 4.55 3.20 -8.59
N ALA A 66 5.58 2.81 -7.86
CA ALA A 66 5.92 3.48 -6.62
C ALA A 66 7.39 3.29 -6.31
N ARG A 67 7.96 4.25 -5.58
CA ARG A 67 9.32 4.13 -5.07
C ARG A 67 9.38 4.66 -3.64
N VAL A 68 10.26 4.07 -2.86
CA VAL A 68 10.55 4.54 -1.51
C VAL A 68 11.55 5.70 -1.65
N ARG A 69 11.18 6.84 -1.05
CA ARG A 69 12.07 8.01 -1.02
C ARG A 69 12.97 7.96 0.20
N ARG A 70 12.42 7.54 1.34
CA ARG A 70 13.15 7.55 2.61
C ARG A 70 12.61 6.46 3.53
N VAL A 71 13.49 5.88 4.32
CA VAL A 71 13.16 4.96 5.40
C VAL A 71 13.65 5.58 6.69
N ILE A 72 12.74 5.74 7.66
CA ILE A 72 13.09 6.18 9.00
C ILE A 72 12.67 5.07 9.94
N GLN A 73 13.61 4.52 10.68
CA GLN A 73 13.34 3.38 11.55
C GLN A 73 13.65 3.73 13.01
N ALA A 74 12.74 3.38 13.89
CA ALA A 74 12.90 3.54 15.32
C ALA A 74 12.45 2.25 16.00
N GLY A 75 13.41 1.43 16.42
CA GLY A 75 13.11 0.14 17.04
C GLY A 75 12.32 -0.77 16.09
N ASN A 76 11.14 -1.18 16.54
CA ASN A 76 10.29 -2.08 15.77
C ASN A 76 9.31 -1.35 14.84
N LEU A 77 9.47 -0.03 14.66
CA LEU A 77 8.66 0.77 13.77
C LEU A 77 9.51 1.34 12.65
N ALA A 78 8.92 1.45 11.46
CA ALA A 78 9.55 2.11 10.34
C ALA A 78 8.53 2.99 9.64
N LEU A 79 8.98 4.17 9.22
CA LEU A 79 8.19 5.09 8.40
C LEU A 79 8.83 5.14 7.02
N LEU A 80 8.05 4.82 6.01
CA LEU A 80 8.45 5.01 4.62
C LEU A 80 7.79 6.26 4.09
N THR A 81 8.57 7.07 3.35
CA THR A 81 7.98 8.09 2.48
C THR A 81 8.10 7.61 1.05
N THR A 82 7.05 7.82 0.26
CA THR A 82 6.93 7.22 -1.05
C THR A 82 6.50 8.23 -2.09
N GLU A 83 6.79 7.93 -3.34
CA GLU A 83 6.16 8.56 -4.49
C GLU A 83 5.46 7.45 -5.29
N TRP A 84 4.24 7.71 -5.74
CA TRP A 84 3.48 6.71 -6.47
C TRP A 84 2.72 7.35 -7.62
N SER A 85 2.39 6.53 -8.62
CA SER A 85 1.50 6.90 -9.70
C SER A 85 0.62 5.73 -10.09
N ILE A 86 -0.60 6.03 -10.51
CA ILE A 86 -1.55 5.06 -11.03
C ILE A 86 -1.98 5.55 -12.40
N VAL A 87 -1.87 4.69 -13.41
CA VAL A 87 -2.29 5.01 -14.76
C VAL A 87 -3.22 3.90 -15.28
N GLY A 88 -4.18 4.29 -16.08
CA GLY A 88 -5.13 3.36 -16.66
C GLY A 88 -6.15 4.08 -17.50
N THR A 89 -7.25 3.40 -17.79
CA THR A 89 -8.33 3.92 -18.62
C THR A 89 -9.67 3.57 -18.00
N GLU A 90 -10.55 4.54 -17.84
CA GLU A 90 -11.90 4.29 -17.36
C GLU A 90 -12.71 3.54 -18.43
N PRO A 91 -13.82 2.88 -18.03
CA PRO A 91 -14.64 2.15 -18.98
C PRO A 91 -15.15 3.00 -20.17
N ASP A 92 -15.30 4.32 -19.96
CA ASP A 92 -15.73 5.24 -21.01
C ASP A 92 -14.58 5.73 -21.89
N GLY A 93 -13.36 5.23 -21.67
CA GLY A 93 -12.19 5.59 -22.46
C GLY A 93 -11.38 6.77 -21.91
N LYS A 94 -11.82 7.39 -20.83
CA LYS A 94 -11.07 8.49 -20.25
C LYS A 94 -9.81 7.98 -19.55
N PRO A 95 -8.69 8.68 -19.67
CA PRO A 95 -7.47 8.24 -18.99
C PRO A 95 -7.58 8.45 -17.47
N ILE A 96 -7.03 7.50 -16.73
CA ILE A 96 -6.82 7.63 -15.30
C ILE A 96 -5.34 7.93 -15.10
N ASN A 97 -5.04 9.03 -14.42
CA ASN A 97 -3.66 9.42 -14.15
C ASN A 97 -3.63 10.13 -12.79
N LEU A 98 -3.31 9.38 -11.75
CA LEU A 98 -3.19 9.90 -10.40
C LEU A 98 -1.76 9.71 -9.94
N ASN A 99 -1.27 10.64 -9.15
CA ASN A 99 0.04 10.52 -8.54
C ASN A 99 0.05 11.26 -7.21
N GLY A 100 1.04 10.94 -6.38
CA GLY A 100 1.16 11.60 -5.10
C GLY A 100 2.38 11.15 -4.34
N ARG A 101 2.49 11.70 -3.15
CA ARG A 101 3.48 11.31 -2.16
C ARG A 101 2.75 10.76 -0.96
N GLY A 102 3.22 9.62 -0.48
CA GLY A 102 2.56 8.95 0.62
C GLY A 102 3.49 8.62 1.76
N THR A 103 2.90 8.11 2.82
CA THR A 103 3.61 7.61 3.98
C THR A 103 3.05 6.24 4.35
N VAL A 104 3.93 5.37 4.83
CA VAL A 104 3.54 4.04 5.31
C VAL A 104 4.26 3.79 6.61
N VAL A 105 3.52 3.38 7.64
CA VAL A 105 4.10 2.93 8.90
C VAL A 105 4.04 1.42 8.94
N LEU A 106 5.18 0.80 9.22
CA LEU A 106 5.32 -0.64 9.33
C LEU A 106 5.80 -1.01 10.72
N ARG A 107 5.45 -2.22 11.14
CA ARG A 107 5.89 -2.77 12.42
C ARG A 107 6.56 -4.12 12.20
N SER A 108 7.70 -4.29 12.88
CA SER A 108 8.39 -5.57 12.89
C SER A 108 7.61 -6.58 13.72
N GLN A 109 7.44 -7.76 13.20
CA GLN A 109 6.71 -8.85 13.84
C GLN A 109 7.67 -9.76 14.61
N PHE A 110 7.12 -10.71 15.34
CA PHE A 110 7.89 -11.62 16.18
C PHE A 110 8.95 -12.40 15.39
N ASP A 111 8.62 -12.76 14.16
CA ASP A 111 9.53 -13.52 13.29
C ASP A 111 10.54 -12.61 12.56
N GLY A 112 10.54 -11.32 12.86
CA GLY A 112 11.42 -10.34 12.22
C GLY A 112 10.93 -9.82 10.88
N SER A 113 9.79 -10.30 10.38
CA SER A 113 9.19 -9.74 9.18
C SER A 113 8.49 -8.43 9.49
N TRP A 114 8.16 -7.66 8.44
CA TRP A 114 7.50 -6.37 8.58
C TRP A 114 6.10 -6.45 8.01
N LEU A 115 5.14 -5.77 8.66
CA LEU A 115 3.78 -5.62 8.16
C LEU A 115 3.38 -4.15 8.20
N MET A 116 2.49 -3.75 7.29
CA MET A 116 1.95 -2.39 7.28
C MET A 116 0.92 -2.22 8.39
N VAL A 117 1.01 -1.09 9.08
CA VAL A 117 0.11 -0.69 10.17
C VAL A 117 -0.78 0.45 9.70
N ILE A 118 -0.20 1.44 9.06
CA ILE A 118 -0.90 2.61 8.52
C ILE A 118 -0.36 2.87 7.12
N GLU A 119 -1.26 2.96 6.17
CA GLU A 119 -0.89 3.33 4.81
C GLU A 119 -1.66 4.58 4.41
N ASN A 120 -0.93 5.65 4.11
CA ASN A 120 -1.51 6.93 3.70
C ASN A 120 -0.89 7.39 2.38
N PRO A 121 -1.49 7.00 1.24
CA PRO A 121 -0.96 7.38 -0.07
C PRO A 121 -1.06 8.88 -0.37
N TRP A 122 -1.85 9.61 0.41
CA TRP A 122 -2.23 10.98 0.10
C TRP A 122 -1.36 12.03 0.79
N GLY A 123 -0.33 11.59 1.54
CA GLY A 123 0.56 12.51 2.24
C GLY A 123 -0.11 13.22 3.39
N THR A 124 -0.32 14.52 3.27
CA THR A 124 -0.95 15.33 4.31
C THR A 124 -2.43 15.57 4.06
N ASP A 125 -2.98 15.01 3.01
CA ASP A 125 -4.37 15.24 2.62
C ASP A 125 -5.36 14.25 3.24
#